data_8588d3e4a09eeb7a8aa63475f23d12cd
#
_entry.id   8588d3e4a09eeb7a8aa63475f23d12cd
#
_cell.length_a   1.000
_cell.length_b   1.000
_cell.length_c   1.000
_cell.angle_alpha   90.00
_cell.angle_beta   90.00
_cell.angle_gamma   90.00
#
_symmetry.space_group_name_H-M   'P 1'
#
loop_
_entity.id
_entity.type
_entity.pdbx_description
1 polymer ?
#
loop_
_entity_poly.entity_id
_entity_poly.type
_entity_poly.pdbx_seq_one_letter_code
_entity_poly.pdbx_strand_id
1 'polypeptide(L)'
;MEKNLADFSDDSYLLEEIKRGNEEAFVYLFKNYFPRLRGYAIRFIEDEEIVRDIIQECFLKFWEKRGLLSSVSITSLLFAMV
;
A
#
# COMPACT_ATOMS: atom_id res chain seq x y z
N MET A 1 22.04 12.94 -10.72
CA MET A 1 21.73 12.39 -10.56
C MET A 1 21.03 12.00 -10.41
N GLU A 2 20.84 11.87 -10.35
CA GLU A 2 20.39 11.29 -10.24
C GLU A 2 19.45 10.91 -9.99
N LYS A 3 19.27 11.04 -10.06
CA LYS A 3 18.38 10.76 -9.91
C LYS A 3 17.84 10.01 -9.41
N ASN A 4 17.69 10.54 -8.84
CA ASN A 4 17.04 9.60 -8.23
C ASN A 4 16.12 8.75 -8.95
N LEU A 5 16.48 7.71 -9.16
CA LEU A 5 15.77 6.82 -9.98
C LEU A 5 14.57 6.23 -9.31
N ALA A 6 14.54 6.25 -8.00
CA ALA A 6 13.48 5.59 -7.25
C ALA A 6 12.48 6.62 -6.73
N ASP A 7 11.79 7.28 -7.65
CA ASP A 7 10.77 8.24 -7.25
C ASP A 7 9.45 7.52 -7.05
N PHE A 8 9.28 6.96 -5.86
CA PHE A 8 8.07 6.22 -5.54
C PHE A 8 6.87 7.12 -5.30
N SER A 9 7.03 8.42 -5.39
CA SER A 9 5.88 9.32 -5.30
C SER A 9 4.99 9.22 -6.54
N ASP A 10 5.53 8.68 -7.63
CA ASP A 10 4.75 8.38 -8.83
C ASP A 10 4.06 7.04 -8.65
N ASP A 11 2.73 7.05 -8.53
CA ASP A 11 1.96 5.84 -8.26
C ASP A 11 2.14 4.77 -9.34
N SER A 12 2.25 5.19 -10.60
CA SER A 12 2.44 4.23 -11.68
C SER A 12 3.76 3.50 -11.56
N TYR A 13 4.81 4.25 -11.26
CA TYR A 13 6.13 3.66 -11.08
C TYR A 13 6.15 2.78 -9.84
N LEU A 14 5.55 3.26 -8.75
CA LEU A 14 5.49 2.50 -7.51
C LEU A 14 4.79 1.16 -7.73
N LEU A 15 3.65 1.18 -8.42
CA LEU A 15 2.89 -0.03 -8.68
C LEU A 15 3.70 -1.01 -9.52
N GLU A 16 4.39 -0.51 -10.56
CA GLU A 16 5.21 -1.36 -11.41
C GLU A 16 6.30 -2.04 -10.61
N GLU A 17 6.96 -1.29 -9.73
CA GLU A 17 8.05 -1.86 -8.94
C GLU A 17 7.54 -2.89 -7.95
N ILE A 18 6.36 -2.66 -7.39
CA ILE A 18 5.76 -3.64 -6.48
C ILE A 18 5.42 -4.92 -7.24
N LYS A 19 4.90 -4.79 -8.45
CA LYS A 19 4.59 -5.96 -9.27
C LYS A 19 5.83 -6.77 -9.58
N ARG A 20 6.98 -6.12 -9.68
CA ARG A 20 8.25 -6.80 -9.92
C ARG A 20 8.82 -7.45 -8.67
N GLY A 21 8.21 -7.23 -7.51
CA GLY A 21 8.70 -7.79 -6.27
C GLY A 21 9.71 -6.92 -5.56
N ASN A 22 9.76 -5.63 -5.86
CA ASN A 22 10.68 -4.70 -5.23
C ASN A 22 10.22 -4.41 -3.80
N GLU A 23 10.92 -4.96 -2.81
CA GLU A 23 10.53 -4.82 -1.41
C GLU A 23 10.64 -3.38 -0.91
N GLU A 24 11.59 -2.62 -1.43
CA GLU A 24 11.71 -1.22 -1.04
C GLU A 24 10.48 -0.43 -1.45
N ALA A 25 9.95 -0.74 -2.63
CA ALA A 25 8.73 -0.10 -3.09
C ALA A 25 7.56 -0.46 -2.18
N PHE A 26 7.49 -1.70 -1.76
CA PHE A 26 6.42 -2.13 -0.86
C PHE A 26 6.54 -1.45 0.51
N VAL A 27 7.75 -1.33 1.04
CA VAL A 27 7.97 -0.63 2.30
C VAL A 27 7.54 0.83 2.18
N TYR A 28 7.87 1.47 1.07
CA TYR A 28 7.44 2.83 0.83
C TYR A 28 5.92 2.94 0.84
N LEU A 29 5.26 2.02 0.15
CA LEU A 29 3.80 1.98 0.11
C LEU A 29 3.23 1.85 1.52
N PHE A 30 3.76 0.92 2.29
CA PHE A 30 3.29 0.67 3.65
C PHE A 30 3.43 1.93 4.51
N LYS A 31 4.61 2.56 4.49
CA LYS A 31 4.87 3.72 5.34
C LYS A 31 4.00 4.90 4.98
N ASN A 32 3.68 5.05 3.71
CA ASN A 32 2.90 6.21 3.27
C ASN A 32 1.40 5.99 3.39
N TYR A 33 0.94 4.77 3.28
CA TYR A 33 -0.50 4.50 3.28
C TYR A 33 -1.03 4.00 4.60
N PHE A 34 -0.16 3.43 5.45
CA PHE A 34 -0.63 2.92 6.75
C PHE A 34 -1.35 4.00 7.57
N PRO A 35 -0.75 5.19 7.75
CA PRO A 35 -1.45 6.23 8.53
C PRO A 35 -2.78 6.65 7.90
N ARG A 36 -2.84 6.68 6.58
CA ARG A 36 -4.06 7.08 5.88
C ARG A 36 -5.15 6.04 6.06
N LEU A 37 -4.79 4.77 5.92
CA LEU A 37 -5.75 3.68 6.11
C LEU A 37 -6.20 3.59 7.56
N ARG A 38 -5.26 3.80 8.48
CA ARG A 38 -5.59 3.80 9.90
C ARG A 38 -6.60 4.91 10.22
N GLY A 39 -6.34 6.11 9.71
CA GLY A 39 -7.25 7.22 9.92
C GLY A 39 -8.64 6.96 9.40
N TYR A 40 -8.73 6.21 8.31
CA TYR A 40 -10.02 5.81 7.74
C TYR A 40 -10.70 4.75 8.60
N ALA A 41 -9.95 3.72 8.98
CA ALA A 41 -10.53 2.57 9.67
C ALA A 41 -10.98 2.88 11.09
N ILE A 42 -10.27 3.77 11.79
CA ILE A 42 -10.65 4.10 13.18
C ILE A 42 -12.00 4.82 13.28
N ARG A 43 -12.52 5.27 12.14
CA ARG A 43 -13.86 5.86 12.12
C ARG A 43 -14.95 4.81 12.31
N PHE A 44 -14.60 3.54 12.09
CA PHE A 44 -15.57 2.44 12.17
C PHE A 44 -15.23 1.45 13.26
N ILE A 45 -13.97 1.36 13.65
CA ILE A 45 -13.49 0.38 14.62
C ILE A 45 -12.70 1.12 15.69
N GLU A 46 -13.14 1.00 16.95
CA GLU A 46 -12.50 1.74 18.04
C GLU A 46 -11.19 1.11 18.52
N ASP A 47 -11.06 -0.20 18.40
CA ASP A 47 -9.89 -0.91 18.89
C ASP A 47 -8.74 -0.76 17.91
N GLU A 48 -7.69 -0.03 18.32
CA GLU A 48 -6.56 0.25 17.44
C GLU A 48 -5.75 -1.00 17.09
N GLU A 49 -5.74 -1.98 17.98
CA GLU A 49 -5.02 -3.22 17.68
C GLU A 49 -5.71 -3.97 16.55
N ILE A 50 -7.04 -4.00 16.59
CA ILE A 50 -7.81 -4.64 15.53
C ILE A 50 -7.60 -3.90 14.21
N VAL A 51 -7.61 -2.56 14.27
CA VAL A 51 -7.39 -1.75 13.08
C VAL A 51 -6.03 -2.07 12.47
N ARG A 52 -4.99 -2.12 13.29
CA ARG A 52 -3.65 -2.41 12.80
C ARG A 52 -3.58 -3.80 12.16
N ASP A 53 -4.20 -4.79 12.81
CA ASP A 53 -4.19 -6.15 12.28
C ASP A 53 -4.88 -6.22 10.92
N ILE A 54 -6.01 -5.53 10.79
CA ILE A 54 -6.75 -5.51 9.52
C ILE A 54 -5.91 -4.88 8.42
N ILE A 55 -5.24 -3.76 8.73
CA ILE A 55 -4.44 -3.07 7.72
C ILE A 55 -3.24 -3.91 7.33
N GLN A 56 -2.57 -4.55 8.30
CA GLN A 56 -1.46 -5.43 7.98
C GLN A 56 -1.89 -6.58 7.08
N GLU A 57 -3.05 -7.13 7.37
CA GLU A 57 -3.61 -8.20 6.55
C GLU A 57 -3.84 -7.72 5.11
N CYS A 58 -4.34 -6.50 4.97
CA CYS A 58 -4.58 -5.92 3.64
C CYS A 58 -3.29 -5.77 2.87
N PHE A 59 -2.22 -5.28 3.53
CA PHE A 59 -0.94 -5.12 2.85
C PHE A 59 -0.33 -6.46 2.48
N LEU A 60 -0.49 -7.48 3.32
CA LEU A 60 0.01 -8.81 2.99
C LEU A 60 -0.71 -9.37 1.77
N LYS A 61 -2.01 -9.23 1.72
CA LYS A 61 -2.78 -9.69 0.57
C LYS A 61 -2.41 -8.91 -0.69
N PHE A 62 -2.18 -7.62 -0.53
CA PHE A 62 -1.74 -6.78 -1.65
C PHE A 62 -0.43 -7.32 -2.22
N TRP A 63 0.51 -7.64 -1.34
CA TRP A 63 1.80 -8.15 -1.75
C TRP A 63 1.67 -9.52 -2.42
N GLU A 64 0.88 -10.41 -1.82
CA GLU A 64 0.68 -11.75 -2.36
C GLU A 64 0.08 -11.72 -3.76
N LYS A 65 -0.80 -10.77 -4.00
CA LYS A 65 -1.50 -10.67 -5.27
C LYS A 65 -0.90 -9.63 -6.20
N ARG A 66 0.32 -9.20 -5.93
CA ARG A 66 0.93 -8.12 -6.71
C ARG A 66 1.03 -8.41 -8.19
N GLY A 67 1.17 -9.67 -8.56
CA GLY A 67 1.24 -10.04 -9.96
C GLY A 67 -0.06 -9.85 -10.72
N LEU A 68 -1.17 -9.72 -10.00
CA LEU A 68 -2.49 -9.53 -10.60
C LEU A 68 -2.90 -8.06 -10.64
N LEU A 69 -2.05 -7.16 -10.13
CA LEU A 69 -2.39 -5.75 -10.10
C LEU A 69 -2.44 -5.19 -11.52
N SER A 70 -3.44 -4.34 -11.74
CA SER A 70 -3.58 -3.66 -13.02
C SER A 70 -3.33 -2.17 -12.81
N SER A 71 -3.60 -1.36 -13.82
CA SER A 71 -3.33 0.07 -13.76
C SER A 71 -4.40 0.85 -13.01
N VAL A 72 -4.95 0.25 -11.95
CA VAL A 72 -5.90 0.96 -11.11
C VAL A 72 -5.15 1.79 -10.08
N SER A 73 -5.86 2.74 -9.49
CA SER A 73 -5.27 3.58 -8.45
C SER A 73 -4.94 2.75 -7.21
N ILE A 74 -3.73 2.93 -6.69
CA ILE A 74 -3.32 2.26 -5.46
C ILE A 74 -4.26 2.65 -4.32
N THR A 75 -4.61 3.94 -4.24
CA THR A 75 -5.50 4.42 -3.19
C THR A 75 -6.85 3.71 -3.24
N SER A 76 -7.46 3.64 -4.43
CA SER A 76 -8.75 2.97 -4.57
C SER A 76 -8.67 1.51 -4.18
N LEU A 77 -7.59 0.85 -4.60
CA LEU A 77 -7.42 -0.57 -4.33
C LEU A 77 -7.29 -0.86 -2.84
N LEU A 78 -6.42 -0.11 -2.17
CA LEU A 78 -6.19 -0.33 -0.75
C LEU A 78 -7.41 -0.02 0.09
N PHE A 79 -8.09 1.09 -0.21
CA PHE A 79 -9.28 1.45 0.57
C PHE A 79 -10.44 0.50 0.33
N ALA A 80 -10.48 -0.14 -0.84
CA ALA A 80 -11.50 -1.15 -1.10
C ALA A 80 -11.23 -2.43 -0.31
N MET A 81 -9.97 -2.71 0.01
CA MET A 81 -9.62 -3.92 0.74
C MET A 81 -9.82 -3.77 2.25
N VAL A 82 -9.83 -2.54 2.74
CA VAL A 82 -10.05 -2.28 4.14
C VAL A 82 -11.54 -2.21 4.45
#